data_d4fc255e03ff0abef1b32ee173b1ad84
#
_entry.id   d4fc255e03ff0abef1b32ee173b1ad84
#
_cell.length_a   1.000
_cell.length_b   1.000
_cell.length_c   1.000
_cell.angle_alpha   90.00
_cell.angle_beta   90.00
_cell.angle_gamma   90.00
#
_symmetry.space_group_name_H-M   'P 1'
#
loop_
_entity.id
_entity.type
_entity.pdbx_description
1 polymer ?
#
loop_
_entity_poly.entity_id
_entity_poly.type
_entity_poly.pdbx_seq_one_letter_code
_entity_poly.pdbx_strand_id
1 'polypeptide(L)'
;MSNSKMIGKAIAGSLCFGILASFNASLGPASAATPTIAEVTAPAASNIDTQLLGQWQGTVPSGQSFTFVFAPEGKLFLMAKGPDGAARAKEMRYKVNLGEKPMHLDVGLSSTETVETVFELTPEGQMRLQLQGTNPGQARPNSLNEQATVFQKVSEATVLPADTQVIGF
;
A
#
# COMPACT_ATOMS: atom_id res chain seq x y z
N MET A 1 -35.77 24.08 23.53
CA MET A 1 -35.69 25.46 23.07
C MET A 1 -34.46 25.51 22.15
N SER A 2 -34.51 25.58 20.93
CA SER A 2 -35.02 26.33 19.82
C SER A 2 -34.19 25.82 18.62
N ASN A 3 -34.71 25.12 17.67
CA ASN A 3 -35.13 25.49 16.31
C ASN A 3 -34.18 26.39 15.50
N SER A 4 -33.74 25.86 14.32
CA SER A 4 -33.86 26.46 12.98
C SER A 4 -33.23 25.50 11.96
N LYS A 5 -33.85 24.89 11.08
CA LYS A 5 -34.63 24.98 9.84
C LYS A 5 -34.22 26.13 8.90
N MET A 6 -33.73 25.77 7.70
CA MET A 6 -33.97 26.38 6.36
C MET A 6 -33.18 25.56 5.33
N ILE A 7 -33.73 24.82 4.40
CA ILE A 7 -34.61 25.03 3.21
C ILE A 7 -34.00 26.01 2.16
N GLY A 8 -33.88 25.45 0.98
CA GLY A 8 -33.92 26.08 -0.34
C GLY A 8 -32.61 25.95 -1.12
N LYS A 9 -32.53 25.65 -2.41
CA LYS A 9 -33.49 25.72 -3.51
C LYS A 9 -32.91 25.00 -4.71
N ALA A 10 -33.73 24.27 -5.45
CA ALA A 10 -33.45 23.73 -6.77
C ALA A 10 -33.40 24.86 -7.81
N ILE A 11 -32.54 24.72 -8.82
CA ILE A 11 -32.71 25.41 -10.11
C ILE A 11 -32.45 24.39 -11.22
N ALA A 12 -33.51 24.08 -11.93
CA ALA A 12 -33.50 23.42 -13.20
C ALA A 12 -33.17 24.47 -14.29
N GLY A 13 -32.34 24.08 -15.24
CA GLY A 13 -32.03 24.88 -16.43
C GLY A 13 -31.88 23.96 -17.64
N SER A 14 -32.99 23.75 -18.33
CA SER A 14 -33.07 23.13 -19.65
C SER A 14 -32.70 24.16 -20.72
N LEU A 15 -31.84 23.79 -21.66
CA LEU A 15 -31.81 24.48 -22.98
C LEU A 15 -31.37 23.46 -24.06
N CYS A 16 -32.35 23.10 -24.85
CA CYS A 16 -32.21 22.49 -26.18
C CYS A 16 -31.54 23.48 -27.14
N PHE A 17 -30.63 23.02 -27.97
CA PHE A 17 -30.38 23.60 -29.28
C PHE A 17 -30.06 22.47 -30.25
N GLY A 18 -31.00 22.25 -31.16
CA GLY A 18 -30.85 21.44 -32.34
C GLY A 18 -30.15 22.20 -33.45
N ILE A 19 -29.27 21.53 -34.15
CA ILE A 19 -28.88 21.93 -35.52
C ILE A 19 -28.82 20.65 -36.35
N LEU A 20 -29.77 20.56 -37.27
CA LEU A 20 -29.75 19.69 -38.44
C LEU A 20 -28.71 20.23 -39.42
N ALA A 21 -27.78 19.40 -39.84
CA ALA A 21 -27.06 19.60 -41.09
C ALA A 21 -26.89 18.24 -41.79
N SER A 22 -27.68 18.05 -42.80
CA SER A 22 -27.53 17.01 -43.82
C SER A 22 -26.33 17.36 -44.69
N PHE A 23 -25.41 16.42 -44.94
CA PHE A 23 -24.63 16.44 -46.18
C PHE A 23 -24.03 15.06 -46.54
N ASN A 24 -24.48 14.59 -47.65
CA ASN A 24 -23.85 13.85 -48.75
C ASN A 24 -23.03 12.57 -48.46
N ALA A 25 -23.58 11.52 -49.03
CA ALA A 25 -22.92 10.26 -49.34
C ALA A 25 -21.76 10.48 -50.31
N SER A 26 -20.58 10.00 -49.93
CA SER A 26 -19.50 9.67 -50.84
C SER A 26 -19.07 8.24 -50.55
N LEU A 27 -19.39 7.35 -51.48
CA LEU A 27 -18.92 5.95 -51.49
C LEU A 27 -17.43 5.93 -51.81
N GLY A 28 -16.57 5.78 -50.78
CA GLY A 28 -15.18 5.40 -50.93
C GLY A 28 -14.99 3.95 -50.43
N PRO A 29 -14.03 3.18 -51.00
CA PRO A 29 -13.89 1.76 -50.70
C PRO A 29 -13.52 1.55 -49.22
N ALA A 30 -14.24 0.64 -48.61
CA ALA A 30 -14.04 0.21 -47.23
C ALA A 30 -12.65 -0.41 -47.10
N SER A 31 -11.74 0.33 -46.50
CA SER A 31 -10.54 -0.24 -45.88
C SER A 31 -10.94 -0.79 -44.52
N ALA A 32 -10.96 -2.11 -44.41
CA ALA A 32 -11.23 -2.80 -43.18
C ALA A 32 -10.12 -2.47 -42.19
N ALA A 33 -10.34 -1.49 -41.33
CA ALA A 33 -9.52 -1.28 -40.15
C ALA A 33 -9.85 -2.38 -39.17
N THR A 34 -8.92 -3.33 -39.01
CA THR A 34 -8.90 -4.30 -37.92
C THR A 34 -8.97 -3.55 -36.61
N PRO A 35 -9.94 -3.82 -35.72
CA PRO A 35 -9.88 -3.23 -34.38
C PRO A 35 -8.65 -3.77 -33.68
N THR A 36 -7.64 -2.94 -33.49
CA THR A 36 -6.57 -3.18 -32.56
C THR A 36 -7.23 -3.25 -31.18
N ILE A 37 -7.35 -4.45 -30.65
CA ILE A 37 -7.70 -4.67 -29.24
C ILE A 37 -6.58 -4.02 -28.46
N ALA A 38 -6.82 -2.85 -27.92
CA ALA A 38 -5.93 -2.26 -26.92
C ALA A 38 -5.87 -3.26 -25.76
N GLU A 39 -4.73 -3.91 -25.63
CA GLU A 39 -4.39 -4.74 -24.51
C GLU A 39 -4.55 -3.88 -23.26
N VAL A 40 -5.62 -4.16 -22.50
CA VAL A 40 -5.84 -3.56 -21.18
C VAL A 40 -4.76 -4.17 -20.29
N THR A 41 -3.58 -3.54 -20.30
CA THR A 41 -2.54 -3.80 -19.34
C THR A 41 -3.11 -3.52 -17.95
N ALA A 42 -3.30 -4.57 -17.17
CA ALA A 42 -3.75 -4.48 -15.79
C ALA A 42 -2.64 -3.81 -14.94
N PRO A 43 -2.82 -2.58 -14.44
CA PRO A 43 -1.76 -1.84 -13.72
C PRO A 43 -1.87 -1.94 -12.21
N ALA A 44 -2.46 -2.99 -11.65
CA ALA A 44 -2.76 -3.00 -10.22
C ALA A 44 -1.65 -3.57 -9.32
N ALA A 45 -0.82 -4.49 -9.80
CA ALA A 45 0.21 -5.11 -8.96
C ALA A 45 1.46 -4.22 -8.79
N SER A 46 1.87 -3.53 -9.84
CA SER A 46 3.08 -2.68 -9.83
C SER A 46 2.99 -1.48 -8.89
N ASN A 47 1.78 -0.97 -8.62
CA ASN A 47 1.60 0.23 -7.79
C ASN A 47 1.69 -0.07 -6.29
N ILE A 48 1.31 -1.26 -5.84
CA ILE A 48 1.33 -1.60 -4.40
C ILE A 48 2.75 -1.94 -3.97
N ASP A 49 3.55 -2.61 -4.80
CA ASP A 49 4.97 -2.86 -4.53
C ASP A 49 5.73 -1.55 -4.30
N THR A 50 5.49 -0.54 -5.16
CA THR A 50 6.10 0.78 -4.98
C THR A 50 5.55 1.54 -3.78
N GLN A 51 4.26 1.37 -3.44
CA GLN A 51 3.66 2.01 -2.27
C GLN A 51 4.22 1.47 -0.94
N LEU A 52 4.62 0.19 -0.92
CA LEU A 52 5.22 -0.41 0.27
C LEU A 52 6.62 0.12 0.55
N LEU A 53 7.39 0.49 -0.49
CA LEU A 53 8.76 1.01 -0.32
C LEU A 53 8.76 2.28 0.54
N GLY A 54 9.84 2.44 1.33
CA GLY A 54 10.03 3.58 2.22
C GLY A 54 10.03 3.21 3.69
N GLN A 55 9.87 4.20 4.55
CA GLN A 55 9.96 4.07 6.00
C GLN A 55 8.58 4.12 6.64
N TRP A 56 8.27 3.12 7.43
CA TRP A 56 6.99 2.93 8.10
C TRP A 56 7.19 2.83 9.61
N GLN A 57 6.68 3.80 10.35
CA GLN A 57 6.77 3.84 11.81
C GLN A 57 5.51 3.29 12.45
N GLY A 58 5.70 2.35 13.37
CA GLY A 58 4.64 1.79 14.19
C GLY A 58 5.00 1.83 15.67
N THR A 59 3.97 1.73 16.51
CA THR A 59 4.11 1.62 17.96
C THR A 59 3.37 0.37 18.42
N VAL A 60 4.06 -0.51 19.12
CA VAL A 60 3.43 -1.70 19.69
C VAL A 60 2.74 -1.37 21.04
N PRO A 61 1.83 -2.22 21.53
CA PRO A 61 1.09 -1.96 22.77
C PRO A 61 1.96 -1.69 24.00
N SER A 62 3.22 -2.14 24.01
CA SER A 62 4.19 -1.83 25.06
C SER A 62 4.68 -0.37 25.06
N GLY A 63 4.26 0.45 24.08
CA GLY A 63 4.71 1.83 23.91
C GLY A 63 6.02 1.99 23.15
N GLN A 64 6.66 0.89 22.73
CA GLN A 64 7.88 0.95 21.93
C GLN A 64 7.53 1.28 20.48
N SER A 65 8.21 2.30 19.94
CA SER A 65 8.15 2.65 18.53
C SER A 65 9.33 2.07 17.78
N PHE A 66 9.07 1.59 16.56
CA PHE A 66 10.09 1.10 15.66
C PHE A 66 9.71 1.46 14.22
N THR A 67 10.68 1.38 13.33
CA THR A 67 10.50 1.72 11.93
C THR A 67 10.92 0.55 11.05
N PHE A 68 10.03 0.13 10.17
CA PHE A 68 10.39 -0.71 9.04
C PHE A 68 10.84 0.16 7.87
N VAL A 69 11.96 -0.21 7.27
CA VAL A 69 12.44 0.39 6.02
C VAL A 69 12.37 -0.67 4.94
N PHE A 70 11.35 -0.58 4.10
CA PHE A 70 11.20 -1.45 2.93
C PHE A 70 12.04 -0.89 1.80
N ALA A 71 13.05 -1.66 1.40
CA ALA A 71 13.96 -1.31 0.33
C ALA A 71 13.77 -2.23 -0.89
N PRO A 72 14.23 -1.84 -2.07
CA PRO A 72 14.19 -2.68 -3.27
C PRO A 72 14.85 -4.04 -3.06
N GLU A 73 14.60 -4.98 -3.96
CA GLU A 73 15.17 -6.33 -3.96
C GLU A 73 14.81 -7.18 -2.71
N GLY A 74 13.69 -6.87 -2.08
CA GLY A 74 13.22 -7.61 -0.91
C GLY A 74 14.07 -7.41 0.35
N LYS A 75 14.77 -6.29 0.47
CA LYS A 75 15.49 -5.91 1.69
C LYS A 75 14.57 -5.17 2.65
N LEU A 76 14.61 -5.55 3.90
CA LEU A 76 13.86 -4.96 4.99
C LEU A 76 14.80 -4.65 6.15
N PHE A 77 14.67 -3.45 6.72
CA PHE A 77 15.37 -3.14 7.97
C PHE A 77 14.35 -2.86 9.07
N LEU A 78 14.55 -3.47 10.22
CA LEU A 78 13.87 -3.12 11.46
C LEU A 78 14.76 -2.17 12.24
N MET A 79 14.38 -0.91 12.30
CA MET A 79 15.12 0.14 13.01
C MET A 79 14.42 0.51 14.32
N ALA A 80 15.19 0.59 15.40
CA ALA A 80 14.74 1.05 16.70
C ALA A 80 15.83 1.89 17.36
N LYS A 81 15.44 2.75 18.31
CA LYS A 81 16.37 3.46 19.17
C LYS A 81 16.72 2.60 20.36
N GLY A 82 18.01 2.44 20.61
CA GLY A 82 18.51 1.80 21.82
C GLY A 82 18.31 2.67 23.08
N PRO A 83 18.59 2.11 24.28
CA PRO A 83 18.50 2.86 25.53
C PRO A 83 19.44 4.08 25.61
N ASP A 84 20.52 4.04 24.84
CA ASP A 84 21.52 5.10 24.66
C ASP A 84 21.11 6.15 23.62
N GLY A 85 19.91 6.01 23.04
CA GLY A 85 19.39 6.88 21.97
C GLY A 85 19.96 6.61 20.58
N ALA A 86 20.96 5.71 20.45
CA ALA A 86 21.54 5.36 19.17
C ALA A 86 20.54 4.57 18.30
N ALA A 87 20.47 4.91 17.02
CA ALA A 87 19.67 4.17 16.06
C ALA A 87 20.38 2.86 15.69
N ARG A 88 19.67 1.75 15.84
CA ARG A 88 20.13 0.42 15.45
C ARG A 88 19.13 -0.20 14.48
N ALA A 89 19.64 -0.86 13.45
CA ALA A 89 18.80 -1.56 12.48
C ALA A 89 19.27 -3.00 12.33
N LYS A 90 18.31 -3.92 12.27
CA LYS A 90 18.55 -5.31 11.86
C LYS A 90 18.15 -5.45 10.41
N GLU A 91 19.06 -5.97 9.58
CA GLU A 91 18.76 -6.33 8.19
C GLU A 91 17.97 -7.63 8.16
N MET A 92 16.96 -7.70 7.32
CA MET A 92 16.08 -8.85 7.08
C MET A 92 15.75 -8.93 5.60
N ARG A 93 15.07 -9.98 5.21
CA ARG A 93 14.51 -10.12 3.86
C ARG A 93 13.00 -10.14 3.93
N TYR A 94 12.33 -9.66 2.88
CA TYR A 94 10.89 -9.80 2.78
C TYR A 94 10.44 -10.27 1.40
N LYS A 95 9.27 -10.88 1.37
CA LYS A 95 8.51 -11.19 0.15
C LYS A 95 7.06 -10.81 0.39
N VAL A 96 6.38 -10.36 -0.65
CA VAL A 96 4.95 -10.02 -0.60
C VAL A 96 4.17 -10.81 -1.65
N ASN A 97 2.93 -11.17 -1.31
CA ASN A 97 1.94 -11.61 -2.26
C ASN A 97 0.75 -10.66 -2.18
N LEU A 98 0.59 -9.86 -3.22
CA LEU A 98 -0.43 -8.81 -3.31
C LEU A 98 -1.75 -9.30 -3.91
N GLY A 99 -1.78 -10.54 -4.41
CA GLY A 99 -2.96 -11.17 -4.99
C GLY A 99 -3.97 -11.66 -3.96
N GLU A 100 -3.56 -11.77 -2.71
CA GLU A 100 -4.39 -12.26 -1.60
C GLU A 100 -5.03 -11.11 -0.82
N LYS A 101 -6.11 -11.42 -0.09
CA LYS A 101 -6.78 -10.47 0.81
C LYS A 101 -7.11 -11.14 2.15
N PRO A 102 -6.47 -10.68 3.24
CA PRO A 102 -5.42 -9.65 3.31
C PRO A 102 -4.16 -10.06 2.56
N MET A 103 -3.34 -9.08 2.14
CA MET A 103 -2.07 -9.32 1.46
C MET A 103 -1.09 -10.06 2.36
N HIS A 104 -0.25 -10.90 1.77
CA HIS A 104 0.73 -11.70 2.53
C HIS A 104 2.08 -10.99 2.59
N LEU A 105 2.73 -11.06 3.74
CA LEU A 105 4.10 -10.62 3.97
C LEU A 105 4.88 -11.74 4.65
N ASP A 106 5.99 -12.14 4.05
CA ASP A 106 6.96 -13.08 4.62
C ASP A 106 8.20 -12.31 5.03
N VAL A 107 8.62 -12.43 6.28
CA VAL A 107 9.81 -11.77 6.81
C VAL A 107 10.82 -12.82 7.22
N GLY A 108 11.92 -12.92 6.47
CA GLY A 108 13.07 -13.77 6.82
C GLY A 108 13.91 -13.11 7.91
N LEU A 109 13.91 -13.69 9.10
CA LEU A 109 14.68 -13.24 10.25
C LEU A 109 16.12 -13.75 10.22
N SER A 110 16.33 -14.89 9.55
CA SER A 110 17.62 -15.55 9.31
C SER A 110 17.52 -16.43 8.05
N SER A 111 18.56 -17.18 7.74
CA SER A 111 18.55 -18.13 6.62
C SER A 111 17.55 -19.30 6.81
N THR A 112 17.12 -19.56 8.02
CA THR A 112 16.26 -20.70 8.37
C THR A 112 14.95 -20.30 9.04
N GLU A 113 14.79 -19.03 9.43
CA GLU A 113 13.63 -18.56 10.15
C GLU A 113 12.86 -17.52 9.33
N THR A 114 11.59 -17.82 9.06
CA THR A 114 10.67 -16.92 8.38
C THR A 114 9.41 -16.76 9.21
N VAL A 115 8.97 -15.52 9.39
CA VAL A 115 7.66 -15.18 9.94
C VAL A 115 6.71 -14.94 8.78
N GLU A 116 5.63 -15.68 8.76
CA GLU A 116 4.55 -15.51 7.81
C GLU A 116 3.44 -14.67 8.44
N THR A 117 3.09 -13.57 7.78
CA THR A 117 2.05 -12.67 8.29
C THR A 117 1.19 -12.07 7.18
N VAL A 118 0.22 -11.25 7.57
CA VAL A 118 -0.71 -10.56 6.65
C VAL A 118 -0.74 -9.07 6.93
N PHE A 119 -1.00 -8.30 5.88
CA PHE A 119 -1.12 -6.84 5.97
C PHE A 119 -2.17 -6.29 5.01
N GLU A 120 -2.55 -5.04 5.23
CA GLU A 120 -3.34 -4.25 4.30
C GLU A 120 -2.84 -2.80 4.27
N LEU A 121 -3.01 -2.13 3.13
CA LEU A 121 -2.83 -0.70 3.00
C LEU A 121 -4.23 -0.05 3.03
N THR A 122 -4.42 0.90 3.93
CA THR A 122 -5.70 1.58 4.06
C THR A 122 -5.81 2.74 3.06
N PRO A 123 -7.03 3.20 2.74
CA PRO A 123 -7.23 4.37 1.87
C PRO A 123 -6.54 5.64 2.38
N GLU A 124 -6.32 5.73 3.70
CA GLU A 124 -5.63 6.84 4.36
C GLU A 124 -4.10 6.76 4.25
N GLY A 125 -3.58 5.73 3.53
CA GLY A 125 -2.15 5.54 3.33
C GLY A 125 -1.41 4.95 4.54
N GLN A 126 -2.13 4.26 5.44
CA GLN A 126 -1.54 3.52 6.55
C GLN A 126 -1.34 2.06 6.17
N MET A 127 -0.41 1.39 6.82
CA MET A 127 -0.25 -0.06 6.74
C MET A 127 -0.71 -0.68 8.06
N ARG A 128 -1.66 -1.61 7.99
CA ARG A 128 -2.03 -2.47 9.13
C ARG A 128 -1.35 -3.81 8.96
N LEU A 129 -0.60 -4.24 9.96
CA LEU A 129 0.22 -5.45 9.90
C LEU A 129 -0.03 -6.31 11.14
N GLN A 130 -0.33 -7.59 10.93
CA GLN A 130 -0.53 -8.55 12.01
C GLN A 130 0.83 -9.03 12.52
N LEU A 131 1.32 -8.43 13.60
CA LEU A 131 2.56 -8.84 14.27
C LEU A 131 2.29 -9.79 15.44
N GLN A 132 1.20 -9.54 16.16
CA GLN A 132 0.88 -10.35 17.33
C GLN A 132 0.37 -11.74 16.93
N GLY A 133 0.87 -12.76 17.60
CA GLY A 133 0.54 -14.15 17.31
C GLY A 133 1.26 -14.71 16.09
N THR A 134 2.29 -14.03 15.58
CA THR A 134 3.12 -14.51 14.48
C THR A 134 4.53 -14.83 14.99
N ASN A 135 5.00 -16.05 14.75
CA ASN A 135 6.35 -16.49 15.09
C ASN A 135 6.91 -17.37 13.97
N PRO A 136 8.23 -17.53 13.88
CA PRO A 136 8.83 -18.45 12.93
C PRO A 136 8.23 -19.85 13.05
N GLY A 137 7.88 -20.46 11.91
CA GLY A 137 7.31 -21.79 11.85
C GLY A 137 5.82 -21.90 12.22
N GLN A 138 5.16 -20.81 12.57
CA GLN A 138 3.70 -20.77 12.74
C GLN A 138 3.00 -20.52 11.41
N ALA A 139 1.82 -21.09 11.26
CA ALA A 139 0.97 -20.83 10.10
C ALA A 139 0.58 -19.35 10.02
N ARG A 140 0.53 -18.83 8.80
CA ARG A 140 0.06 -17.49 8.48
C ARG A 140 -1.34 -17.23 9.05
N PRO A 141 -1.58 -16.07 9.70
CA PRO A 141 -2.93 -15.66 10.07
C PRO A 141 -3.84 -15.52 8.83
N ASN A 142 -5.09 -15.93 8.95
CA ASN A 142 -6.07 -15.81 7.86
C ASN A 142 -6.68 -14.40 7.75
N SER A 143 -6.49 -13.56 8.77
CA SER A 143 -7.07 -12.22 8.83
C SER A 143 -6.26 -11.30 9.74
N LEU A 144 -6.46 -9.99 9.56
CA LEU A 144 -6.05 -8.98 10.52
C LEU A 144 -7.08 -8.95 11.67
N ASN A 145 -6.61 -8.85 12.88
CA ASN A 145 -7.45 -8.68 14.07
C ASN A 145 -7.30 -7.25 14.65
N GLU A 146 -7.98 -6.99 15.76
CA GLU A 146 -7.93 -5.68 16.44
C GLU A 146 -6.54 -5.33 17.00
N GLN A 147 -5.67 -6.32 17.15
CA GLN A 147 -4.30 -6.16 17.64
C GLN A 147 -3.28 -5.96 16.51
N ALA A 148 -3.76 -5.82 15.25
CA ALA A 148 -2.90 -5.48 14.15
C ALA A 148 -2.26 -4.11 14.39
N THR A 149 -0.94 -4.04 14.26
CA THR A 149 -0.19 -2.81 14.46
C THR A 149 -0.40 -1.88 13.27
N VAL A 150 -0.71 -0.62 13.56
CA VAL A 150 -0.86 0.42 12.54
C VAL A 150 0.48 1.13 12.34
N PHE A 151 0.90 1.22 11.09
CA PHE A 151 2.11 1.92 10.68
C PHE A 151 1.74 3.14 9.84
N GLN A 152 2.44 4.23 10.12
CA GLN A 152 2.39 5.47 9.33
C GLN A 152 3.61 5.53 8.43
N LYS A 153 3.42 5.88 7.17
CA LYS A 153 4.54 6.15 6.28
C LYS A 153 5.15 7.49 6.65
N VAL A 154 6.41 7.46 7.09
CA VAL A 154 7.12 8.66 7.57
C VAL A 154 8.14 9.18 6.57
N SER A 155 8.54 8.37 5.59
CA SER A 155 9.50 8.74 4.55
C SER A 155 9.42 7.81 3.34
N GLU A 156 9.67 8.33 2.16
CA GLU A 156 9.85 7.53 0.94
C GLU A 156 11.29 6.99 0.80
N ALA A 157 12.19 7.36 1.69
CA ALA A 157 13.58 6.92 1.63
C ALA A 157 13.68 5.42 1.92
N THR A 158 14.32 4.69 1.02
CA THR A 158 14.56 3.24 1.11
C THR A 158 15.93 2.90 1.70
N VAL A 159 16.63 3.91 2.21
CA VAL A 159 17.95 3.80 2.83
C VAL A 159 17.86 4.19 4.31
N LEU A 160 18.76 3.62 5.11
CA LEU A 160 18.88 3.98 6.52
C LEU A 160 19.54 5.36 6.69
N PRO A 161 19.22 6.10 7.76
CA PRO A 161 19.99 7.27 8.16
C PRO A 161 21.49 6.93 8.35
N ALA A 162 22.37 7.90 8.03
CA ALA A 162 23.81 7.66 7.99
C ALA A 162 24.44 7.24 9.32
N ASP A 163 23.83 7.60 10.43
CA ASP A 163 24.26 7.30 11.81
C ASP A 163 23.65 6.00 12.36
N THR A 164 22.95 5.23 11.54
CA THR A 164 22.32 3.97 11.97
C THR A 164 23.34 2.83 11.97
N GLN A 165 23.49 2.18 13.13
CA GLN A 165 24.30 0.96 13.25
C GLN A 165 23.51 -0.25 12.72
N VAL A 166 24.00 -0.88 11.65
CA VAL A 166 23.40 -2.11 11.12
C VAL A 166 23.97 -3.31 11.87
N ILE A 167 23.10 -4.10 12.47
CA ILE A 167 23.42 -5.39 13.07
C ILE A 167 23.10 -6.44 12.00
N GLY A 168 24.14 -7.08 11.46
CA GLY A 168 24.00 -8.12 10.45
C GLY A 168 23.36 -9.40 10.98
N PHE A 169 23.08 -10.31 10.05
CA PHE A 169 22.64 -11.68 10.32
C PHE A 169 23.68 -12.46 11.12
#